data_45efcf4fd3f3d3229d39fb96466dd114
#
_entry.id   45efcf4fd3f3d3229d39fb96466dd114
#
_cell.length_a   1.000
_cell.length_b   1.000
_cell.length_c   1.000
_cell.angle_alpha   90.00
_cell.angle_beta   90.00
_cell.angle_gamma   90.00
#
_symmetry.space_group_name_H-M   'P 1'
#
loop_
_entity.id
_entity.type
_entity.pdbx_description
1 polymer ?
#
loop_
_entity_poly.entity_id
_entity_poly.type
_entity_poly.pdbx_seq_one_letter_code
_entity_poly.pdbx_strand_id
1 'polypeptide(L)'
;MPKVAYSEEDRQRIRSELVKIGLELMSRQGIQHTTVEQIYKKVGISRTFFYSFFPAKEDLIVEALYLQQPRVLEYARKLIDDPGLSWRDGVRQFLHDCCYGEKKGIAVLTIEEQQQIFKRLSRENCQIFREKQRRLFGQILECFGIASTTERISLFTNLSLTAMVIRR
;
A
#
# COMPACT_ATOMS: atom_id res chain seq x y z
N MET A 1 -38.07 -7.40 7.26
CA MET A 1 -37.27 -6.23 6.92
C MET A 1 -36.94 -6.28 5.44
N PRO A 2 -37.30 -5.28 4.65
CA PRO A 2 -36.88 -5.28 3.24
C PRO A 2 -35.36 -5.25 3.20
N LYS A 3 -34.74 -6.17 2.43
CA LYS A 3 -33.33 -6.06 2.05
C LYS A 3 -33.18 -4.74 1.31
N VAL A 4 -32.50 -3.77 1.88
CA VAL A 4 -32.09 -2.58 1.15
C VAL A 4 -31.20 -3.07 0.03
N ALA A 5 -31.73 -3.10 -1.18
CA ALA A 5 -30.94 -3.42 -2.36
C ALA A 5 -30.05 -2.21 -2.64
N TYR A 6 -28.77 -2.28 -2.27
CA TYR A 6 -27.80 -1.27 -2.62
C TYR A 6 -27.66 -1.24 -4.15
N SER A 7 -27.71 -0.05 -4.73
CA SER A 7 -27.40 0.15 -6.15
C SER A 7 -25.94 -0.20 -6.42
N GLU A 8 -25.57 -0.42 -7.68
CA GLU A 8 -24.15 -0.64 -8.04
C GLU A 8 -23.30 0.57 -7.66
N GLU A 9 -23.82 1.78 -7.82
CA GLU A 9 -23.15 3.02 -7.40
C GLU A 9 -22.93 3.07 -5.87
N ASP A 10 -23.93 2.66 -5.08
CA ASP A 10 -23.76 2.55 -3.63
C ASP A 10 -22.71 1.51 -3.25
N ARG A 11 -22.69 0.38 -3.93
CA ARG A 11 -21.69 -0.66 -3.69
C ARG A 11 -20.28 -0.17 -4.01
N GLN A 12 -20.08 0.52 -5.13
CA GLN A 12 -18.78 1.09 -5.50
C GLN A 12 -18.34 2.16 -4.51
N ARG A 13 -19.25 3.02 -4.07
CA ARG A 13 -18.97 4.03 -3.04
C ARG A 13 -18.52 3.39 -1.73
N ILE A 14 -19.27 2.39 -1.24
CA ILE A 14 -18.94 1.66 0.00
C ILE A 14 -17.60 0.94 -0.15
N ARG A 15 -17.34 0.28 -1.29
CA ARG A 15 -16.05 -0.37 -1.57
C ARG A 15 -14.90 0.62 -1.49
N SER A 16 -15.05 1.77 -2.14
CA SER A 16 -14.04 2.84 -2.12
C SER A 16 -13.80 3.38 -0.71
N GLU A 17 -14.86 3.53 0.09
CA GLU A 17 -14.78 3.98 1.48
C GLU A 17 -14.08 2.95 2.37
N LEU A 18 -14.36 1.66 2.20
CA LEU A 18 -13.66 0.57 2.89
C LEU A 18 -12.15 0.62 2.64
N VAL A 19 -11.74 0.82 1.38
CA VAL A 19 -10.32 0.92 1.01
C VAL A 19 -9.68 2.16 1.62
N LYS A 20 -10.33 3.32 1.58
CA LYS A 20 -9.83 4.58 2.16
C LYS A 20 -9.65 4.48 3.67
N ILE A 21 -10.67 3.98 4.37
CA ILE A 21 -10.63 3.78 5.83
C ILE A 21 -9.60 2.72 6.20
N GLY A 22 -9.52 1.64 5.43
CA GLY A 22 -8.48 0.63 5.60
C GLY A 22 -7.07 1.21 5.48
N LEU A 23 -6.82 1.99 4.44
CA LEU A 23 -5.52 2.67 4.24
C LEU A 23 -5.21 3.65 5.38
N GLU A 24 -6.19 4.46 5.80
CA GLU A 24 -6.03 5.41 6.91
C GLU A 24 -5.59 4.67 8.20
N LEU A 25 -6.29 3.61 8.57
CA LEU A 25 -5.96 2.82 9.76
C LEU A 25 -4.58 2.15 9.63
N MET A 26 -4.31 1.50 8.51
CA MET A 26 -3.04 0.82 8.25
C MET A 26 -1.84 1.76 8.28
N SER A 27 -1.99 2.98 7.76
CA SER A 27 -0.93 3.98 7.74
C SER A 27 -0.68 4.65 9.11
N ARG A 28 -1.64 4.57 10.03
CA ARG A 28 -1.51 5.14 11.39
C ARG A 28 -0.99 4.15 12.42
N GLN A 29 -1.49 2.92 12.38
CA GLN A 29 -1.25 1.92 13.43
C GLN A 29 -0.57 0.64 12.91
N GLY A 30 -0.28 0.59 11.61
CA GLY A 30 0.28 -0.59 10.95
C GLY A 30 -0.78 -1.60 10.51
N ILE A 31 -0.41 -2.41 9.52
CA ILE A 31 -1.30 -3.41 8.94
C ILE A 31 -1.67 -4.50 9.94
N GLN A 32 -0.71 -4.93 10.80
CA GLN A 32 -0.94 -5.95 11.81
C GLN A 32 -2.00 -5.54 12.83
N HIS A 33 -2.00 -4.28 13.24
CA HIS A 33 -2.90 -3.75 14.24
C HIS A 33 -4.24 -3.27 13.68
N THR A 34 -4.42 -3.31 12.37
CA THR A 34 -5.67 -2.96 11.69
C THR A 34 -6.51 -4.21 11.53
N THR A 35 -7.71 -4.22 12.12
CA THR A 35 -8.66 -5.32 12.02
C THR A 35 -9.78 -5.03 11.03
N VAL A 36 -10.36 -6.08 10.45
CA VAL A 36 -11.57 -5.98 9.60
C VAL A 36 -12.72 -5.33 10.38
N GLU A 37 -12.81 -5.65 11.69
CA GLU A 37 -13.84 -5.10 12.57
C GLU A 37 -13.77 -3.58 12.71
N GLN A 38 -12.56 -3.04 12.91
CA GLN A 38 -12.35 -1.58 12.95
C GLN A 38 -12.79 -0.90 11.65
N ILE A 39 -12.50 -1.53 10.50
CA ILE A 39 -12.81 -0.98 9.19
C ILE A 39 -14.33 -0.96 8.96
N TYR A 40 -15.00 -2.12 9.06
CA TYR A 40 -16.43 -2.16 8.74
C TYR A 40 -17.29 -1.37 9.74
N LYS A 41 -16.91 -1.31 11.03
CA LYS A 41 -17.59 -0.46 12.02
C LYS A 41 -17.44 1.01 11.71
N LYS A 42 -16.26 1.45 11.28
CA LYS A 42 -16.00 2.86 10.94
C LYS A 42 -16.78 3.30 9.68
N VAL A 43 -16.98 2.39 8.74
CA VAL A 43 -17.82 2.61 7.55
C VAL A 43 -19.34 2.51 7.88
N GLY A 44 -19.68 1.85 8.97
CA GLY A 44 -21.09 1.70 9.40
C GLY A 44 -21.82 0.54 8.71
N ILE A 45 -21.11 -0.51 8.32
CA ILE A 45 -21.67 -1.70 7.68
C ILE A 45 -21.52 -2.94 8.56
N SER A 46 -22.22 -4.03 8.19
CA SER A 46 -22.09 -5.30 8.88
C SER A 46 -20.83 -6.07 8.43
N ARG A 47 -20.36 -6.99 9.30
CA ARG A 47 -19.28 -7.93 8.97
C ARG A 47 -19.57 -8.74 7.71
N THR A 48 -20.77 -9.27 7.59
CA THR A 48 -21.18 -10.06 6.42
C THR A 48 -21.14 -9.23 5.15
N PHE A 49 -21.55 -7.96 5.22
CA PHE A 49 -21.52 -7.06 4.08
C PHE A 49 -20.09 -6.69 3.66
N PHE A 50 -19.17 -6.52 4.62
CA PHE A 50 -17.75 -6.37 4.33
C PHE A 50 -17.23 -7.54 3.46
N TYR A 51 -17.49 -8.78 3.88
CA TYR A 51 -17.02 -9.97 3.16
C TYR A 51 -17.67 -10.18 1.79
N SER A 52 -18.75 -9.45 1.47
CA SER A 52 -19.29 -9.41 0.11
C SER A 52 -18.46 -8.55 -0.85
N PHE A 53 -17.58 -7.68 -0.34
CA PHE A 53 -16.64 -6.86 -1.12
C PHE A 53 -15.24 -7.45 -1.15
N PHE A 54 -14.78 -7.95 -0.03
CA PHE A 54 -13.42 -8.45 0.18
C PHE A 54 -13.49 -9.82 0.86
N PRO A 55 -13.24 -10.91 0.12
CA PRO A 55 -13.25 -12.28 0.68
C PRO A 55 -12.27 -12.46 1.83
N ALA A 56 -11.18 -11.70 1.85
CA ALA A 56 -10.19 -11.68 2.91
C ALA A 56 -9.66 -10.26 3.17
N LYS A 57 -9.04 -10.05 4.34
CA LYS A 57 -8.37 -8.79 4.69
C LYS A 57 -7.26 -8.44 3.68
N GLU A 58 -6.56 -9.46 3.20
CA GLU A 58 -5.46 -9.34 2.25
C GLU A 58 -5.90 -8.69 0.92
N ASP A 59 -7.13 -8.97 0.46
CA ASP A 59 -7.69 -8.36 -0.75
C ASP A 59 -7.86 -6.84 -0.57
N LEU A 60 -8.33 -6.41 0.60
CA LEU A 60 -8.45 -5.00 0.93
C LEU A 60 -7.06 -4.35 1.08
N ILE A 61 -6.09 -5.03 1.70
CA ILE A 61 -4.71 -4.53 1.84
C ILE A 61 -4.13 -4.22 0.48
N VAL A 62 -4.28 -5.11 -0.49
CA VAL A 62 -3.75 -4.92 -1.85
C VAL A 62 -4.33 -3.67 -2.50
N GLU A 63 -5.65 -3.45 -2.41
CA GLU A 63 -6.28 -2.25 -2.95
C GLU A 63 -5.86 -0.98 -2.21
N ALA A 64 -5.70 -1.04 -0.90
CA ALA A 64 -5.19 0.08 -0.10
C ALA A 64 -3.76 0.45 -0.51
N LEU A 65 -2.90 -0.53 -0.76
CA LEU A 65 -1.53 -0.30 -1.26
C LEU A 65 -1.53 0.34 -2.65
N TYR A 66 -2.45 -0.06 -3.55
CA TYR A 66 -2.58 0.60 -4.84
C TYR A 66 -3.06 2.04 -4.71
N LEU A 67 -4.01 2.29 -3.81
CA LEU A 67 -4.54 3.62 -3.56
C LEU A 67 -3.47 4.60 -3.05
N GLN A 68 -2.49 4.14 -2.27
CA GLN A 68 -1.45 5.02 -1.74
C GLN A 68 -0.30 5.32 -2.72
N GLN A 69 -0.15 4.57 -3.82
CA GLN A 69 0.99 4.71 -4.74
C GLN A 69 1.23 6.16 -5.23
N PRO A 70 0.21 6.91 -5.67
CA PRO A 70 0.40 8.30 -6.09
C PRO A 70 0.99 9.19 -4.99
N ARG A 71 0.56 8.98 -3.75
CA ARG A 71 1.03 9.74 -2.59
C ARG A 71 2.48 9.40 -2.24
N VAL A 72 2.89 8.15 -2.40
CA VAL A 72 4.30 7.74 -2.22
C VAL A 72 5.19 8.40 -3.26
N LEU A 73 4.75 8.45 -4.52
CA LEU A 73 5.49 9.12 -5.61
C LEU A 73 5.56 10.63 -5.41
N GLU A 74 4.47 11.26 -5.00
CA GLU A 74 4.45 12.69 -4.68
C GLU A 74 5.42 13.01 -3.53
N TYR A 75 5.46 12.16 -2.51
CA TYR A 75 6.39 12.30 -1.41
C TYR A 75 7.85 12.17 -1.86
N ALA A 76 8.16 11.21 -2.74
CA ALA A 76 9.49 11.07 -3.33
C ALA A 76 9.91 12.34 -4.07
N ARG A 77 9.04 12.88 -4.94
CA ARG A 77 9.28 14.13 -5.68
C ARG A 77 9.52 15.30 -4.74
N LYS A 78 8.66 15.47 -3.74
CA LYS A 78 8.76 16.56 -2.77
C LYS A 78 10.11 16.59 -2.05
N LEU A 79 10.66 15.42 -1.71
CA LEU A 79 11.98 15.34 -1.06
C LEU A 79 13.14 15.65 -2.02
N ILE A 80 13.03 15.27 -3.27
CA ILE A 80 14.07 15.53 -4.28
C ILE A 80 14.05 17.00 -4.75
N ASP A 81 12.88 17.59 -4.82
CA ASP A 81 12.69 18.99 -5.24
C ASP A 81 12.90 19.99 -4.08
N ASP A 82 13.12 19.52 -2.86
CA ASP A 82 13.34 20.38 -1.70
C ASP A 82 14.72 21.07 -1.78
N PRO A 83 14.77 22.42 -1.94
CA PRO A 83 16.03 23.15 -2.05
C PRO A 83 16.87 23.11 -0.77
N GLY A 84 16.28 22.74 0.37
CA GLY A 84 16.96 22.60 1.66
C GLY A 84 17.64 21.23 1.85
N LEU A 85 17.45 20.29 0.95
CA LEU A 85 18.01 18.95 1.01
C LEU A 85 19.00 18.70 -0.13
N SER A 86 20.10 18.01 0.18
CA SER A 86 20.90 17.42 -0.89
C SER A 86 20.15 16.24 -1.50
N TRP A 87 20.41 15.92 -2.77
CA TRP A 87 19.86 14.72 -3.41
C TRP A 87 20.03 13.45 -2.55
N ARG A 88 21.25 13.28 -2.00
CA ARG A 88 21.58 12.14 -1.12
C ARG A 88 20.70 12.11 0.13
N ASP A 89 20.47 13.25 0.75
CA ASP A 89 19.68 13.33 1.98
C ASP A 89 18.20 13.13 1.69
N GLY A 90 17.69 13.64 0.56
CA GLY A 90 16.32 13.41 0.10
C GLY A 90 16.06 11.91 -0.15
N VAL A 91 16.95 11.22 -0.86
CA VAL A 91 16.85 9.77 -1.10
C VAL A 91 16.95 9.00 0.23
N ARG A 92 17.90 9.34 1.08
CA ARG A 92 18.06 8.70 2.41
C ARG A 92 16.81 8.85 3.25
N GLN A 93 16.25 10.05 3.31
CA GLN A 93 15.02 10.33 4.06
C GLN A 93 13.84 9.55 3.51
N PHE A 94 13.68 9.51 2.17
CA PHE A 94 12.63 8.70 1.55
C PHE A 94 12.72 7.22 1.94
N LEU A 95 13.90 6.61 1.80
CA LEU A 95 14.11 5.20 2.14
C LEU A 95 13.85 4.93 3.63
N HIS A 96 14.35 5.81 4.51
CA HIS A 96 14.08 5.72 5.94
C HIS A 96 12.59 5.78 6.24
N ASP A 97 11.88 6.75 5.68
CA ASP A 97 10.46 6.98 5.95
C ASP A 97 9.58 5.87 5.35
N CYS A 98 9.98 5.27 4.24
CA CYS A 98 9.33 4.07 3.70
C CYS A 98 9.55 2.82 4.59
N CYS A 99 10.68 2.74 5.30
CA CYS A 99 10.91 1.65 6.25
C CYS A 99 10.13 1.84 7.57
N TYR A 100 9.87 3.09 7.97
CA TYR A 100 9.19 3.47 9.21
C TYR A 100 7.88 4.24 8.92
N GLY A 101 7.14 3.78 7.92
CA GLY A 101 6.01 4.47 7.29
C GLY A 101 4.88 4.90 8.21
N GLU A 102 4.66 4.22 9.33
CA GLU A 102 3.62 4.57 10.32
C GLU A 102 3.78 6.01 10.83
N LYS A 103 5.01 6.48 11.00
CA LYS A 103 5.31 7.87 11.42
C LYS A 103 5.03 8.89 10.31
N LYS A 104 4.96 8.47 9.05
CA LYS A 104 4.73 9.32 7.87
C LYS A 104 3.38 9.07 7.21
N GLY A 105 2.54 8.23 7.83
CA GLY A 105 1.24 7.88 7.28
C GLY A 105 1.33 7.08 5.98
N ILE A 106 2.33 6.22 5.84
CA ILE A 106 2.51 5.27 4.75
C ILE A 106 2.28 3.87 5.29
N ALA A 107 1.39 3.11 4.67
CA ALA A 107 1.23 1.69 4.98
C ALA A 107 2.38 0.89 4.36
N VAL A 108 3.15 0.21 5.20
CA VAL A 108 4.32 -0.58 4.80
C VAL A 108 4.09 -2.04 5.13
N LEU A 109 4.29 -2.91 4.12
CA LEU A 109 4.22 -4.36 4.30
C LEU A 109 5.46 -4.89 5.04
N THR A 110 5.24 -5.78 5.99
CA THR A 110 6.28 -6.68 6.46
C THR A 110 6.45 -7.85 5.48
N ILE A 111 7.52 -8.62 5.64
CA ILE A 111 7.73 -9.83 4.83
C ILE A 111 6.64 -10.86 5.09
N GLU A 112 6.24 -11.02 6.34
CA GLU A 112 5.19 -11.93 6.75
C GLU A 112 3.85 -11.56 6.11
N GLU A 113 3.50 -10.28 6.11
CA GLU A 113 2.28 -9.77 5.47
C GLU A 113 2.32 -9.96 3.96
N GLN A 114 3.46 -9.72 3.32
CA GLN A 114 3.63 -9.97 1.89
C GLN A 114 3.47 -11.46 1.55
N GLN A 115 4.02 -12.35 2.37
CA GLN A 115 3.84 -13.79 2.21
C GLN A 115 2.37 -14.21 2.37
N GLN A 116 1.64 -13.64 3.34
CA GLN A 116 0.21 -13.90 3.52
C GLN A 116 -0.60 -13.46 2.29
N ILE A 117 -0.30 -12.29 1.76
CA ILE A 117 -0.93 -11.79 0.53
C ILE A 117 -0.70 -12.78 -0.62
N PHE A 118 0.55 -13.20 -0.87
CA PHE A 118 0.85 -14.13 -1.95
C PHE A 118 0.23 -15.52 -1.80
N LYS A 119 0.01 -15.97 -0.56
CA LYS A 119 -0.72 -17.23 -0.29
C LYS A 119 -2.22 -17.13 -0.61
N ARG A 120 -2.79 -15.93 -0.52
CA ARG A 120 -4.23 -15.68 -0.71
C ARG A 120 -4.59 -15.32 -2.15
N LEU A 121 -3.74 -14.57 -2.82
CA LEU A 121 -4.00 -14.11 -4.18
C LEU A 121 -3.96 -15.28 -5.18
N SER A 122 -4.81 -15.21 -6.19
CA SER A 122 -4.69 -16.05 -7.36
C SER A 122 -3.35 -15.83 -8.07
N ARG A 123 -2.93 -16.80 -8.89
CA ARG A 123 -1.69 -16.68 -9.68
C ARG A 123 -1.67 -15.41 -10.53
N GLU A 124 -2.79 -15.10 -11.16
CA GLU A 124 -2.98 -13.90 -11.97
C GLU A 124 -2.86 -12.62 -11.13
N ASN A 125 -3.55 -12.54 -9.99
CA ASN A 125 -3.48 -11.38 -9.10
C ASN A 125 -2.10 -11.21 -8.47
N CYS A 126 -1.37 -12.29 -8.20
CA CYS A 126 0.04 -12.22 -7.80
C CYS A 126 0.91 -11.58 -8.88
N GLN A 127 0.68 -11.93 -10.14
CA GLN A 127 1.41 -11.35 -11.27
C GLN A 127 1.10 -9.85 -11.41
N ILE A 128 -0.17 -9.48 -11.37
CA ILE A 128 -0.60 -8.08 -11.41
C ILE A 128 0.02 -7.28 -10.25
N PHE A 129 0.03 -7.84 -9.05
CA PHE A 129 0.63 -7.19 -7.88
C PHE A 129 2.14 -6.93 -8.08
N ARG A 130 2.88 -7.93 -8.57
CA ARG A 130 4.31 -7.80 -8.86
C ARG A 130 4.59 -6.77 -9.95
N GLU A 131 3.79 -6.74 -11.02
CA GLU A 131 3.92 -5.77 -12.11
C GLU A 131 3.68 -4.34 -11.62
N LYS A 132 2.62 -4.12 -10.82
CA LYS A 132 2.35 -2.81 -10.21
C LYS A 132 3.46 -2.37 -9.25
N GLN A 133 4.02 -3.29 -8.47
CA GLN A 133 5.14 -3.01 -7.58
C GLN A 133 6.41 -2.64 -8.37
N ARG A 134 6.72 -3.37 -9.42
CA ARG A 134 7.86 -3.05 -10.31
C ARG A 134 7.70 -1.69 -10.97
N ARG A 135 6.50 -1.38 -11.44
CA ARG A 135 6.17 -0.08 -12.03
C ARG A 135 6.36 1.06 -11.01
N LEU A 136 5.84 0.89 -9.79
CA LEU A 136 6.04 1.86 -8.72
C LEU A 136 7.53 2.10 -8.44
N PHE A 137 8.32 1.04 -8.32
CA PHE A 137 9.76 1.15 -8.07
C PHE A 137 10.49 1.82 -9.23
N GLY A 138 10.12 1.53 -10.48
CA GLY A 138 10.64 2.25 -11.65
C GLY A 138 10.35 3.75 -11.58
N GLN A 139 9.13 4.13 -11.26
CA GLN A 139 8.74 5.54 -11.12
C GLN A 139 9.45 6.24 -9.95
N ILE A 140 9.71 5.54 -8.85
CA ILE A 140 10.51 6.07 -7.72
C ILE A 140 11.95 6.33 -8.18
N LEU A 141 12.58 5.39 -8.89
CA LEU A 141 13.92 5.59 -9.44
C LEU A 141 13.98 6.79 -10.38
N GLU A 142 12.97 6.94 -11.25
CA GLU A 142 12.86 8.10 -12.16
C GLU A 142 12.71 9.42 -11.39
N CYS A 143 11.94 9.43 -10.29
CA CYS A 143 11.88 10.59 -9.39
C CYS A 143 13.25 10.96 -8.82
N PHE A 144 14.12 9.96 -8.60
CA PHE A 144 15.50 10.16 -8.15
C PHE A 144 16.47 10.51 -9.28
N GLY A 145 16.00 10.66 -10.52
CA GLY A 145 16.85 10.88 -11.68
C GLY A 145 17.65 9.66 -12.12
N ILE A 146 17.24 8.48 -11.70
CA ILE A 146 17.88 7.20 -12.02
C ILE A 146 17.05 6.50 -13.11
N ALA A 147 17.69 6.11 -14.22
CA ALA A 147 17.00 5.37 -15.27
C ALA A 147 16.44 4.03 -14.75
N SER A 148 15.16 3.78 -15.01
CA SER A 148 14.39 2.60 -14.53
C SER A 148 14.66 1.36 -15.40
N THR A 149 15.90 0.91 -15.49
CA THR A 149 16.24 -0.36 -16.17
C THR A 149 15.78 -1.55 -15.33
N THR A 150 15.57 -2.70 -15.98
CA THR A 150 15.17 -3.94 -15.32
C THR A 150 16.12 -4.34 -14.19
N GLU A 151 17.43 -4.18 -14.40
CA GLU A 151 18.47 -4.49 -13.41
C GLU A 151 18.38 -3.58 -12.20
N ARG A 152 18.19 -2.27 -12.43
CA ARG A 152 18.08 -1.28 -11.35
C ARG A 152 16.80 -1.44 -10.55
N ILE A 153 15.68 -1.73 -11.21
CA ILE A 153 14.41 -2.05 -10.53
C ILE A 153 14.58 -3.31 -9.69
N SER A 154 15.22 -4.36 -10.22
CA SER A 154 15.48 -5.60 -9.49
C SER A 154 16.40 -5.37 -8.29
N LEU A 155 17.45 -4.60 -8.45
CA LEU A 155 18.35 -4.22 -7.36
C LEU A 155 17.59 -3.43 -6.27
N PHE A 156 16.81 -2.43 -6.64
CA PHE A 156 16.01 -1.64 -5.71
C PHE A 156 14.98 -2.49 -4.97
N THR A 157 14.34 -3.44 -5.67
CA THR A 157 13.41 -4.40 -5.07
C THR A 157 14.11 -5.25 -4.01
N ASN A 158 15.27 -5.81 -4.33
CA ASN A 158 16.04 -6.65 -3.40
C ASN A 158 16.54 -5.87 -2.19
N LEU A 159 17.01 -4.63 -2.39
CA LEU A 159 17.41 -3.75 -1.29
C LEU A 159 16.23 -3.39 -0.38
N SER A 160 15.06 -3.14 -0.94
CA SER A 160 13.84 -2.86 -0.18
C SER A 160 13.42 -4.06 0.66
N LEU A 161 13.48 -5.28 0.12
CA LEU A 161 13.23 -6.52 0.86
C LEU A 161 14.25 -6.72 1.98
N THR A 162 15.53 -6.48 1.72
CA THR A 162 16.60 -6.56 2.73
C THR A 162 16.37 -5.57 3.87
N ALA A 163 15.99 -4.34 3.55
CA ALA A 163 15.68 -3.32 4.55
C ALA A 163 14.49 -3.73 5.43
N MET A 164 13.48 -4.39 4.87
CA MET A 164 12.34 -4.93 5.63
C MET A 164 12.78 -6.03 6.62
N VAL A 165 13.76 -6.87 6.26
CA VAL A 165 14.32 -7.91 7.17
C VAL A 165 15.05 -7.28 8.34
N ILE A 166 15.89 -6.28 8.07
CA ILE A 166 16.77 -5.65 9.08
C ILE A 166 15.96 -4.80 10.06
N ARG A 167 14.77 -4.36 9.70
CA ARG A 167 13.88 -3.53 10.53
C ARG A 167 13.41 -4.22 11.82
N ARG A 168 13.63 -5.49 12.01
CA ARG A 168 13.18 -6.29 13.19
C ARG A 168 13.81 -5.85 14.50
#